data_6b66c78ec353ec6fdc574a3f9d969a03
#
_entry.id   6b66c78ec353ec6fdc574a3f9d969a03
#
_cell.length_a   1.000
_cell.length_b   1.000
_cell.length_c   1.000
_cell.angle_alpha   90.00
_cell.angle_beta   90.00
_cell.angle_gamma   90.00
#
_symmetry.space_group_name_H-M   'P 1'
#
loop_
_entity.id
_entity.type
_entity.pdbx_description
1 polymer ?
#
loop_
_entity_poly.entity_id
_entity_poly.type
_entity_poly.pdbx_seq_one_letter_code
_entity_poly.pdbx_strand_id
1 'polypeptide(L)'
;MGGWIDIGHEGFSGYMALPESGSGPGLLLLADAFGVDGVVRETADLYAEEGYVVLAPDLFWRMERRVSLDRTEPDRARSAGFLRRLDLHRVLQDIAVALARLRTSFECSGKLGVLGFGLGGRLAFLTAARADVDAAVGYDPAGVQDALDEAGAVSCPIALHIGETDEAIAGAAREAILASFTGRADVAVYTYPGCGHGFADRLRPGFDKAAALMAHSRSLSVFKQAIGPQYDLSALWEEHTRLEFGARDAEATMQTMVAEPYVNHIPTMTGGVGYQNLLRFYRDFFIPRTPADTRLIPISRTIGTDRIVDEMLFCFTHDIEIDWMLPGVAPTRRRVEIPLVAIVRFRGDKLYNEHIYWDQASVLVQIGLLDPRLLPVAGVATARKLLDESLPSNGLIRRWAEGG
;
A
#
# COMPACT_ATOMS: atom_id res chain seq x y z
N MET A 1 -6.35 4.55 16.87
CA MET A 1 -7.73 4.77 16.40
C MET A 1 -8.07 6.24 16.58
N GLY A 2 -8.60 6.85 15.51
CA GLY A 2 -8.98 8.24 15.52
C GLY A 2 -10.29 8.53 16.28
N GLY A 3 -10.67 9.79 16.32
CA GLY A 3 -11.88 10.27 16.98
C GLY A 3 -12.47 11.52 16.35
N TRP A 4 -13.73 11.81 16.68
CA TRP A 4 -14.38 13.02 16.23
C TRP A 4 -13.90 14.24 17.00
N ILE A 5 -13.56 15.32 16.28
CA ILE A 5 -13.17 16.60 16.85
C ILE A 5 -14.00 17.73 16.26
N ASP A 6 -14.07 18.88 16.96
CA ASP A 6 -14.66 20.10 16.44
C ASP A 6 -13.64 20.88 15.57
N ILE A 7 -14.09 21.48 14.47
CA ILE A 7 -13.24 22.15 13.45
C ILE A 7 -13.34 23.71 13.52
N GLY A 8 -14.03 24.30 14.45
CA GLY A 8 -14.02 25.76 14.61
C GLY A 8 -15.38 26.45 14.50
N HIS A 9 -16.40 25.88 13.88
CA HIS A 9 -17.77 26.38 13.92
C HIS A 9 -18.64 25.43 14.74
N GLU A 10 -19.64 25.96 15.45
CA GLU A 10 -20.57 25.13 16.20
C GLU A 10 -21.27 24.13 15.28
N GLY A 11 -21.03 22.82 15.53
CA GLY A 11 -21.56 21.71 14.75
C GLY A 11 -20.73 21.28 13.56
N PHE A 12 -19.68 22.00 13.16
CA PHE A 12 -18.72 21.53 12.17
C PHE A 12 -17.68 20.66 12.86
N SER A 13 -17.65 19.37 12.52
CA SER A 13 -16.75 18.37 13.08
C SER A 13 -16.12 17.51 12.00
N GLY A 14 -15.09 16.77 12.38
CA GLY A 14 -14.41 15.81 11.51
C GLY A 14 -13.80 14.67 12.32
N TYR A 15 -13.49 13.58 11.62
CA TYR A 15 -12.74 12.48 12.19
C TYR A 15 -11.24 12.76 12.08
N MET A 16 -10.53 12.72 13.20
CA MET A 16 -9.09 12.94 13.25
C MET A 16 -8.39 11.65 13.64
N ALA A 17 -7.38 11.25 12.88
CA ALA A 17 -6.49 10.13 13.19
C ALA A 17 -5.05 10.64 13.31
N LEU A 18 -4.35 10.15 14.34
CA LEU A 18 -2.96 10.53 14.64
C LEU A 18 -2.02 9.36 14.41
N PRO A 19 -0.80 9.61 13.91
CA PRO A 19 0.24 8.59 13.84
C PRO A 19 0.69 8.15 15.23
N GLU A 20 1.31 6.99 15.35
CA GLU A 20 1.84 6.48 16.63
C GLU A 20 2.88 7.42 17.23
N SER A 21 3.65 8.12 16.39
CA SER A 21 4.58 9.19 16.81
C SER A 21 3.91 10.41 17.46
N GLY A 22 2.59 10.54 17.36
CA GLY A 22 1.80 11.67 17.85
C GLY A 22 1.89 12.92 16.98
N SER A 23 2.76 12.98 15.98
CA SER A 23 2.90 14.15 15.10
C SER A 23 3.41 13.78 13.70
N GLY A 24 3.07 14.60 12.69
CA GLY A 24 3.48 14.39 11.30
C GLY A 24 2.94 15.44 10.35
N PRO A 25 3.17 15.30 9.04
CA PRO A 25 2.53 16.14 8.04
C PRO A 25 1.01 16.02 8.09
N GLY A 26 0.30 17.12 7.84
CA GLY A 26 -1.16 17.12 7.83
C GLY A 26 -1.71 16.55 6.52
N LEU A 27 -2.77 15.76 6.60
CA LEU A 27 -3.50 15.24 5.45
C LEU A 27 -4.99 15.49 5.62
N LEU A 28 -5.57 16.34 4.77
CA LEU A 28 -7.01 16.54 4.71
C LEU A 28 -7.62 15.46 3.83
N LEU A 29 -8.50 14.61 4.40
CA LEU A 29 -9.18 13.53 3.71
C LEU A 29 -10.62 13.93 3.38
N LEU A 30 -10.90 14.16 2.10
CA LEU A 30 -12.21 14.58 1.60
C LEU A 30 -13.03 13.38 1.16
N ALA A 31 -14.14 13.15 1.87
CA ALA A 31 -15.03 12.02 1.62
C ALA A 31 -15.80 12.17 0.31
N ASP A 32 -16.26 11.05 -0.23
CA ASP A 32 -17.30 10.99 -1.26
C ASP A 32 -18.69 11.32 -0.66
N ALA A 33 -19.71 11.27 -1.47
CA ALA A 33 -21.09 11.59 -1.16
C ALA A 33 -21.74 10.75 -0.03
N PHE A 34 -21.04 9.75 0.50
CA PHE A 34 -21.49 8.93 1.63
C PHE A 34 -21.07 9.48 3.00
N GLY A 35 -20.34 10.61 3.02
CA GLY A 35 -19.87 11.25 4.24
C GLY A 35 -18.68 10.52 4.89
N VAL A 36 -18.44 10.78 6.17
CA VAL A 36 -17.33 10.18 6.93
C VAL A 36 -17.74 8.79 7.46
N ASP A 37 -17.93 7.87 6.52
CA ASP A 37 -18.35 6.50 6.76
C ASP A 37 -17.21 5.61 7.31
N GLY A 38 -17.47 4.30 7.43
CA GLY A 38 -16.49 3.33 7.90
C GLY A 38 -15.23 3.27 7.02
N VAL A 39 -15.40 3.34 5.68
CA VAL A 39 -14.27 3.29 4.73
C VAL A 39 -13.40 4.53 4.86
N VAL A 40 -14.00 5.71 5.00
CA VAL A 40 -13.27 6.97 5.18
C VAL A 40 -12.49 6.96 6.50
N ARG A 41 -13.10 6.50 7.59
CA ARG A 41 -12.41 6.40 8.89
C ARG A 41 -11.25 5.41 8.86
N GLU A 42 -11.43 4.24 8.27
CA GLU A 42 -10.35 3.25 8.08
C GLU A 42 -9.24 3.80 7.16
N THR A 43 -9.59 4.56 6.13
CA THR A 43 -8.61 5.24 5.28
C THR A 43 -7.83 6.28 6.08
N ALA A 44 -8.49 7.06 6.95
CA ALA A 44 -7.82 8.00 7.83
C ALA A 44 -6.85 7.29 8.79
N ASP A 45 -7.27 6.19 9.41
CA ASP A 45 -6.42 5.41 10.30
C ASP A 45 -5.23 4.78 9.53
N LEU A 46 -5.44 4.31 8.29
CA LEU A 46 -4.38 3.79 7.41
C LEU A 46 -3.32 4.86 7.09
N TYR A 47 -3.75 6.07 6.72
CA TYR A 47 -2.79 7.15 6.48
C TYR A 47 -2.13 7.67 7.77
N ALA A 48 -2.77 7.51 8.91
CA ALA A 48 -2.12 7.76 10.21
C ALA A 48 -1.02 6.71 10.49
N GLU A 49 -1.21 5.44 10.16
CA GLU A 49 -0.15 4.41 10.20
C GLU A 49 1.02 4.76 9.26
N GLU A 50 0.75 5.47 8.13
CA GLU A 50 1.79 5.97 7.23
C GLU A 50 2.55 7.21 7.77
N GLY A 51 2.14 7.75 8.93
CA GLY A 51 2.80 8.85 9.63
C GLY A 51 2.14 10.22 9.44
N TYR A 52 0.91 10.29 8.89
CA TYR A 52 0.19 11.55 8.70
C TYR A 52 -0.75 11.87 9.85
N VAL A 53 -0.92 13.16 10.13
CA VAL A 53 -2.03 13.68 10.94
C VAL A 53 -3.21 13.89 10.02
N VAL A 54 -4.21 13.02 10.10
CA VAL A 54 -5.32 12.98 9.13
C VAL A 54 -6.57 13.62 9.72
N LEU A 55 -7.21 14.53 8.97
CA LEU A 55 -8.50 15.11 9.30
C LEU A 55 -9.48 14.87 8.16
N ALA A 56 -10.58 14.16 8.43
CA ALA A 56 -11.70 13.96 7.51
C ALA A 56 -12.89 14.80 7.98
N PRO A 57 -13.14 15.99 7.37
CA PRO A 57 -14.24 16.87 7.77
C PRO A 57 -15.58 16.33 7.29
N ASP A 58 -16.64 16.56 8.07
CA ASP A 58 -18.01 16.29 7.65
C ASP A 58 -18.48 17.38 6.68
N LEU A 59 -18.40 17.11 5.38
CA LEU A 59 -18.77 18.05 4.32
C LEU A 59 -20.29 18.36 4.25
N PHE A 60 -21.11 17.54 4.92
CA PHE A 60 -22.58 17.68 4.91
C PHE A 60 -23.16 18.25 6.20
N TRP A 61 -22.32 18.68 7.15
CA TRP A 61 -22.70 19.09 8.50
C TRP A 61 -23.81 20.15 8.59
N ARG A 62 -23.94 21.02 7.55
CA ARG A 62 -25.03 22.01 7.46
C ARG A 62 -26.38 21.42 7.13
N MET A 63 -26.41 20.21 6.58
CA MET A 63 -27.63 19.49 6.23
C MET A 63 -27.97 18.43 7.27
N GLU A 64 -26.96 17.66 7.68
CA GLU A 64 -27.05 16.65 8.72
C GLU A 64 -25.66 16.45 9.31
N ARG A 65 -25.54 16.31 10.65
CA ARG A 65 -24.29 16.17 11.35
C ARG A 65 -23.77 14.73 11.32
N ARG A 66 -22.48 14.56 11.09
CA ARG A 66 -21.76 13.29 11.11
C ARG A 66 -22.36 12.28 10.14
N VAL A 67 -22.63 12.73 8.92
CA VAL A 67 -23.15 11.85 7.87
C VAL A 67 -22.22 10.67 7.65
N SER A 68 -22.79 9.45 7.77
CA SER A 68 -22.11 8.19 7.55
C SER A 68 -23.13 7.22 6.95
N LEU A 69 -23.07 7.02 5.64
CA LEU A 69 -24.02 6.23 4.87
C LEU A 69 -23.38 4.93 4.38
N ASP A 70 -24.20 3.89 4.32
CA ASP A 70 -23.84 2.62 3.68
C ASP A 70 -24.08 2.66 2.15
N ARG A 71 -23.81 1.53 1.47
CA ARG A 71 -24.04 1.39 0.02
C ARG A 71 -25.43 0.78 -0.28
N THR A 72 -26.41 0.88 0.66
CA THR A 72 -27.80 0.44 0.47
C THR A 72 -28.56 1.37 -0.47
N GLU A 73 -29.63 0.91 -1.09
CA GLU A 73 -30.44 1.73 -1.98
C GLU A 73 -31.03 2.98 -1.28
N PRO A 74 -31.59 2.91 -0.06
CA PRO A 74 -32.02 4.10 0.67
C PRO A 74 -30.90 5.11 0.90
N ASP A 75 -29.69 4.66 1.26
CA ASP A 75 -28.56 5.52 1.54
C ASP A 75 -27.99 6.15 0.25
N ARG A 76 -28.01 5.43 -0.86
CA ARG A 76 -27.69 6.00 -2.19
C ARG A 76 -28.65 7.13 -2.57
N ALA A 77 -29.94 6.94 -2.32
CA ALA A 77 -30.92 8.00 -2.55
C ALA A 77 -30.69 9.24 -1.66
N ARG A 78 -30.33 9.02 -0.37
CA ARG A 78 -29.95 10.09 0.57
C ARG A 78 -28.68 10.82 0.09
N SER A 79 -27.65 10.08 -0.25
CA SER A 79 -26.38 10.59 -0.81
C SER A 79 -26.63 11.48 -2.03
N ALA A 80 -27.41 11.00 -3.00
CA ALA A 80 -27.81 11.81 -4.16
C ALA A 80 -28.61 13.07 -3.75
N GLY A 81 -29.40 12.98 -2.69
CA GLY A 81 -30.12 14.13 -2.11
C GLY A 81 -29.18 15.17 -1.51
N PHE A 82 -28.11 14.77 -0.84
CA PHE A 82 -27.06 15.67 -0.34
C PHE A 82 -26.32 16.35 -1.48
N LEU A 83 -25.88 15.59 -2.50
CA LEU A 83 -25.18 16.15 -3.66
C LEU A 83 -25.99 17.24 -4.38
N ARG A 84 -27.30 17.02 -4.60
CA ARG A 84 -28.16 18.02 -5.26
C ARG A 84 -28.31 19.34 -4.50
N ARG A 85 -28.16 19.32 -3.17
CA ARG A 85 -28.28 20.50 -2.29
C ARG A 85 -26.93 21.09 -1.90
N LEU A 86 -25.84 20.47 -2.33
CA LEU A 86 -24.49 20.90 -1.96
C LEU A 86 -24.18 22.25 -2.61
N ASP A 87 -23.80 23.22 -1.79
CA ASP A 87 -23.25 24.49 -2.24
C ASP A 87 -21.72 24.39 -2.28
N LEU A 88 -21.18 24.25 -3.48
CA LEU A 88 -19.74 24.05 -3.70
C LEU A 88 -18.90 25.19 -3.11
N HIS A 89 -19.37 26.42 -3.19
CA HIS A 89 -18.66 27.58 -2.65
C HIS A 89 -18.53 27.49 -1.12
N ARG A 90 -19.61 27.14 -0.43
CA ARG A 90 -19.61 26.95 1.04
C ARG A 90 -18.75 25.78 1.45
N VAL A 91 -18.78 24.69 0.71
CA VAL A 91 -17.92 23.53 1.02
C VAL A 91 -16.45 23.88 0.89
N LEU A 92 -16.05 24.67 -0.12
CA LEU A 92 -14.64 25.12 -0.24
C LEU A 92 -14.26 26.09 0.90
N GLN A 93 -15.18 26.89 1.42
CA GLN A 93 -14.93 27.68 2.64
C GLN A 93 -14.73 26.78 3.87
N ASP A 94 -15.55 25.72 4.01
CA ASP A 94 -15.37 24.74 5.09
C ASP A 94 -14.03 24.00 4.99
N ILE A 95 -13.61 23.65 3.78
CA ILE A 95 -12.29 23.05 3.52
C ILE A 95 -11.18 24.00 3.96
N ALA A 96 -11.28 25.29 3.67
CA ALA A 96 -10.30 26.28 4.12
C ALA A 96 -10.22 26.36 5.66
N VAL A 97 -11.36 26.28 6.37
CA VAL A 97 -11.41 26.20 7.83
C VAL A 97 -10.76 24.91 8.35
N ALA A 98 -11.02 23.77 7.69
CA ALA A 98 -10.41 22.49 8.07
C ALA A 98 -8.89 22.49 7.84
N LEU A 99 -8.39 23.06 6.75
CA LEU A 99 -6.96 23.26 6.49
C LEU A 99 -6.31 24.16 7.57
N ALA A 100 -6.97 25.26 7.92
CA ALA A 100 -6.50 26.15 8.99
C ALA A 100 -6.45 25.42 10.34
N ARG A 101 -7.43 24.56 10.64
CA ARG A 101 -7.45 23.72 11.85
C ARG A 101 -6.28 22.74 11.87
N LEU A 102 -5.98 22.08 10.75
CA LEU A 102 -4.77 21.22 10.64
C LEU A 102 -3.49 22.05 10.83
N ARG A 103 -3.36 23.15 10.10
CA ARG A 103 -2.14 23.99 10.12
C ARG A 103 -1.82 24.54 11.51
N THR A 104 -2.84 24.78 12.33
CA THR A 104 -2.70 25.26 13.71
C THR A 104 -2.69 24.15 14.76
N SER A 105 -2.82 22.89 14.34
CA SER A 105 -2.73 21.74 15.24
C SER A 105 -1.30 21.55 15.73
N PHE A 106 -1.15 21.28 17.03
CA PHE A 106 0.16 21.01 17.63
C PHE A 106 0.81 19.74 17.05
N GLU A 107 -0.01 18.79 16.66
CA GLU A 107 0.41 17.51 16.08
C GLU A 107 0.88 17.64 14.61
N CYS A 108 0.50 18.72 13.91
CA CYS A 108 0.86 18.91 12.52
C CYS A 108 2.22 19.58 12.34
N SER A 109 3.11 18.98 11.56
CA SER A 109 4.47 19.50 11.28
C SER A 109 4.53 20.67 10.27
N GLY A 110 3.38 21.18 9.80
CA GLY A 110 3.25 22.38 8.98
C GLY A 110 2.98 22.15 7.50
N LYS A 111 3.47 21.08 6.87
CA LYS A 111 3.13 20.73 5.48
C LYS A 111 1.79 20.04 5.39
N LEU A 112 1.02 20.33 4.32
CA LEU A 112 -0.35 19.85 4.15
C LEU A 112 -0.57 19.19 2.80
N GLY A 113 -1.11 17.97 2.82
CA GLY A 113 -1.66 17.28 1.66
C GLY A 113 -3.18 17.24 1.67
N VAL A 114 -3.78 17.01 0.50
CA VAL A 114 -5.22 16.78 0.35
C VAL A 114 -5.44 15.50 -0.42
N LEU A 115 -6.26 14.60 0.12
CA LEU A 115 -6.70 13.35 -0.51
C LEU A 115 -8.21 13.35 -0.62
N GLY A 116 -8.77 12.99 -1.77
CA GLY A 116 -10.22 12.95 -1.92
C GLY A 116 -10.72 11.81 -2.81
N PHE A 117 -11.93 11.36 -2.55
CA PHE A 117 -12.61 10.30 -3.29
C PHE A 117 -13.93 10.80 -3.88
N GLY A 118 -14.24 10.49 -5.13
CA GLY A 118 -15.45 10.93 -5.82
C GLY A 118 -15.64 12.45 -5.78
N LEU A 119 -16.69 12.92 -5.10
CA LEU A 119 -16.87 14.36 -4.78
C LEU A 119 -15.61 14.95 -4.14
N GLY A 120 -15.04 14.26 -3.13
CA GLY A 120 -13.82 14.68 -2.47
C GLY A 120 -12.62 14.75 -3.42
N GLY A 121 -12.56 13.88 -4.45
CA GLY A 121 -11.54 13.91 -5.48
C GLY A 121 -11.59 15.21 -6.32
N ARG A 122 -12.80 15.64 -6.71
CA ARG A 122 -13.02 16.94 -7.34
C ARG A 122 -12.62 18.10 -6.41
N LEU A 123 -13.02 18.01 -5.15
CA LEU A 123 -12.68 19.02 -4.14
C LEU A 123 -11.17 19.08 -3.86
N ALA A 124 -10.46 17.96 -3.91
CA ALA A 124 -9.00 17.94 -3.77
C ALA A 124 -8.31 18.70 -4.92
N PHE A 125 -8.78 18.52 -6.17
CA PHE A 125 -8.30 19.30 -7.31
C PHE A 125 -8.56 20.80 -7.15
N LEU A 126 -9.80 21.19 -6.80
CA LEU A 126 -10.16 22.59 -6.58
C LEU A 126 -9.39 23.21 -5.40
N THR A 127 -9.11 22.42 -4.37
CA THR A 127 -8.29 22.87 -3.24
C THR A 127 -6.85 23.12 -3.68
N ALA A 128 -6.27 22.23 -4.49
CA ALA A 128 -4.93 22.41 -5.05
C ALA A 128 -4.81 23.64 -5.96
N ALA A 129 -5.91 24.03 -6.64
CA ALA A 129 -5.94 25.21 -7.49
C ALA A 129 -6.17 26.52 -6.71
N ARG A 130 -6.81 26.49 -5.53
CA ARG A 130 -7.32 27.68 -4.84
C ARG A 130 -6.74 27.91 -3.44
N ALA A 131 -6.08 26.92 -2.86
CA ALA A 131 -5.53 26.99 -1.51
C ALA A 131 -4.04 26.66 -1.49
N ASP A 132 -3.35 27.12 -0.46
CA ASP A 132 -1.95 26.82 -0.22
C ASP A 132 -1.82 25.42 0.42
N VAL A 133 -1.62 24.42 -0.43
CA VAL A 133 -1.36 23.03 -0.05
C VAL A 133 -0.14 22.50 -0.80
N ASP A 134 0.59 21.56 -0.19
CA ASP A 134 1.87 21.08 -0.70
C ASP A 134 1.73 19.86 -1.62
N ALA A 135 0.59 19.16 -1.60
CA ALA A 135 0.30 18.03 -2.48
C ALA A 135 -1.21 17.74 -2.52
N ALA A 136 -1.68 17.16 -3.63
CA ALA A 136 -3.07 16.72 -3.74
C ALA A 136 -3.21 15.37 -4.46
N VAL A 137 -4.24 14.61 -4.10
CA VAL A 137 -4.60 13.35 -4.77
C VAL A 137 -6.12 13.25 -4.87
N GLY A 138 -6.62 12.94 -6.06
CA GLY A 138 -8.04 12.73 -6.32
C GLY A 138 -8.30 11.36 -6.94
N TYR A 139 -9.22 10.61 -6.34
CA TYR A 139 -9.75 9.36 -6.89
C TYR A 139 -11.12 9.60 -7.49
N ASP A 140 -11.34 9.09 -8.71
CA ASP A 140 -12.61 9.19 -9.44
C ASP A 140 -13.20 10.61 -9.39
N PRO A 141 -12.42 11.66 -9.77
CA PRO A 141 -12.72 13.06 -9.47
C PRO A 141 -13.79 13.62 -10.43
N ALA A 142 -14.99 13.05 -10.40
CA ALA A 142 -16.10 13.44 -11.27
C ALA A 142 -16.46 14.93 -11.12
N GLY A 143 -16.50 15.64 -12.26
CA GLY A 143 -16.72 17.07 -12.31
C GLY A 143 -15.44 17.92 -12.36
N VAL A 144 -14.24 17.34 -12.35
CA VAL A 144 -12.99 18.06 -12.66
C VAL A 144 -13.01 18.57 -14.10
N GLN A 145 -13.61 17.82 -15.03
CA GLN A 145 -13.79 18.22 -16.42
C GLN A 145 -14.54 19.56 -16.59
N ASP A 146 -15.35 19.96 -15.60
CA ASP A 146 -16.10 21.22 -15.60
C ASP A 146 -15.31 22.40 -15.02
N ALA A 147 -14.08 22.16 -14.56
CA ALA A 147 -13.21 23.14 -13.90
C ALA A 147 -11.77 23.13 -14.46
N LEU A 148 -11.58 22.69 -15.71
CA LEU A 148 -10.26 22.59 -16.34
C LEU A 148 -9.60 23.95 -16.59
N ASP A 149 -10.36 25.03 -16.61
CA ASP A 149 -9.86 26.41 -16.62
C ASP A 149 -9.01 26.74 -15.39
N GLU A 150 -9.19 26.01 -14.28
CA GLU A 150 -8.38 26.13 -13.07
C GLU A 150 -7.11 25.26 -13.07
N ALA A 151 -6.93 24.40 -14.06
CA ALA A 151 -5.77 23.51 -14.11
C ALA A 151 -4.42 24.26 -14.09
N GLY A 152 -4.38 25.46 -14.69
CA GLY A 152 -3.21 26.34 -14.66
C GLY A 152 -2.89 26.96 -13.29
N ALA A 153 -3.85 26.99 -12.37
CA ALA A 153 -3.68 27.53 -11.02
C ALA A 153 -3.13 26.48 -10.03
N VAL A 154 -3.16 25.20 -10.38
CA VAL A 154 -2.57 24.13 -9.54
C VAL A 154 -1.06 24.36 -9.45
N SER A 155 -0.54 24.60 -8.24
CA SER A 155 0.86 24.93 -7.96
C SER A 155 1.63 23.88 -7.18
N CYS A 156 0.98 22.78 -6.80
CA CYS A 156 1.60 21.66 -6.08
C CYS A 156 1.55 20.36 -6.90
N PRO A 157 2.37 19.35 -6.58
CA PRO A 157 2.25 18.01 -7.15
C PRO A 157 0.84 17.44 -6.93
N ILE A 158 0.24 16.93 -8.01
CA ILE A 158 -1.08 16.30 -7.96
C ILE A 158 -1.13 14.97 -8.71
N ALA A 159 -1.84 13.99 -8.16
CA ALA A 159 -2.22 12.77 -8.86
C ALA A 159 -3.73 12.62 -8.95
N LEU A 160 -4.22 12.27 -10.15
CA LEU A 160 -5.62 11.93 -10.39
C LEU A 160 -5.71 10.46 -10.81
N HIS A 161 -6.55 9.68 -10.12
CA HIS A 161 -6.80 8.27 -10.39
C HIS A 161 -8.19 8.10 -10.98
N ILE A 162 -8.30 7.59 -12.22
CA ILE A 162 -9.54 7.53 -12.97
C ILE A 162 -9.76 6.10 -13.47
N GLY A 163 -10.92 5.53 -13.18
CA GLY A 163 -11.34 4.27 -13.79
C GLY A 163 -11.59 4.45 -15.30
N GLU A 164 -11.11 3.52 -16.13
CA GLU A 164 -11.26 3.61 -17.59
C GLU A 164 -12.74 3.58 -18.02
N THR A 165 -13.56 2.83 -17.28
CA THR A 165 -15.00 2.66 -17.55
C THR A 165 -15.87 3.51 -16.62
N ASP A 166 -15.31 4.53 -15.96
CA ASP A 166 -16.07 5.47 -15.13
C ASP A 166 -17.03 6.30 -15.98
N GLU A 167 -18.34 6.05 -15.83
CA GLU A 167 -19.39 6.74 -16.58
C GLU A 167 -19.49 8.24 -16.23
N ALA A 168 -19.05 8.63 -15.02
CA ALA A 168 -19.03 10.04 -14.59
C ALA A 168 -17.87 10.83 -15.20
N ILE A 169 -16.83 10.13 -15.69
CA ILE A 169 -15.66 10.72 -16.38
C ILE A 169 -15.50 9.99 -17.73
N ALA A 170 -16.53 10.09 -18.60
CA ALA A 170 -16.55 9.41 -19.89
C ALA A 170 -15.35 9.80 -20.78
N GLY A 171 -15.06 9.01 -21.82
CA GLY A 171 -13.86 9.08 -22.64
C GLY A 171 -13.41 10.48 -23.03
N ALA A 172 -14.31 11.31 -23.60
CA ALA A 172 -13.98 12.70 -23.97
C ALA A 172 -13.60 13.59 -22.77
N ALA A 173 -14.26 13.42 -21.61
CA ALA A 173 -13.92 14.15 -20.39
C ALA A 173 -12.55 13.72 -19.86
N ARG A 174 -12.24 12.40 -19.89
CA ARG A 174 -10.93 11.89 -19.51
C ARG A 174 -9.82 12.40 -20.43
N GLU A 175 -10.04 12.42 -21.74
CA GLU A 175 -9.09 12.97 -22.71
C GLU A 175 -8.86 14.48 -22.46
N ALA A 176 -9.90 15.24 -22.15
CA ALA A 176 -9.78 16.66 -21.80
C ALA A 176 -8.96 16.87 -20.52
N ILE A 177 -9.17 16.06 -19.48
CA ILE A 177 -8.35 16.09 -18.26
C ILE A 177 -6.89 15.80 -18.58
N LEU A 178 -6.60 14.73 -19.33
CA LEU A 178 -5.23 14.39 -19.74
C LEU A 178 -4.57 15.51 -20.54
N ALA A 179 -5.29 16.10 -21.49
CA ALA A 179 -4.80 17.19 -22.33
C ALA A 179 -4.46 18.46 -21.52
N SER A 180 -5.26 18.78 -20.49
CA SER A 180 -5.08 19.98 -19.66
C SER A 180 -3.77 19.94 -18.83
N PHE A 181 -3.21 18.76 -18.62
CA PHE A 181 -1.97 18.59 -17.86
C PHE A 181 -0.79 18.14 -18.73
N THR A 182 -0.94 18.16 -20.05
CA THR A 182 0.16 17.81 -20.97
C THR A 182 1.39 18.70 -20.73
N GLY A 183 2.56 18.08 -20.53
CA GLY A 183 3.82 18.80 -20.29
C GLY A 183 4.06 19.20 -18.82
N ARG A 184 3.14 18.92 -17.91
CA ARG A 184 3.27 19.16 -16.47
C ARG A 184 3.95 17.96 -15.80
N ALA A 185 5.22 18.08 -15.39
CA ALA A 185 5.96 17.02 -14.71
C ALA A 185 5.49 16.78 -13.25
N ASP A 186 4.86 17.76 -12.67
CA ASP A 186 4.30 17.75 -11.30
C ASP A 186 2.87 17.22 -11.25
N VAL A 187 2.27 16.86 -12.39
CA VAL A 187 0.90 16.32 -12.48
C VAL A 187 0.92 14.92 -13.08
N ALA A 188 0.31 13.97 -12.40
CA ALA A 188 0.13 12.61 -12.88
C ALA A 188 -1.37 12.27 -13.00
N VAL A 189 -1.82 11.85 -14.19
CA VAL A 189 -3.17 11.33 -14.40
C VAL A 189 -3.05 9.85 -14.75
N TYR A 190 -3.57 8.99 -13.88
CA TYR A 190 -3.52 7.54 -14.05
C TYR A 190 -4.90 7.00 -14.43
N THR A 191 -4.95 6.25 -15.52
CA THR A 191 -6.14 5.49 -15.93
C THR A 191 -5.97 4.02 -15.56
N TYR A 192 -7.02 3.42 -14.99
CA TYR A 192 -7.04 2.01 -14.56
C TYR A 192 -7.92 1.19 -15.49
N PRO A 193 -7.32 0.30 -16.32
CA PRO A 193 -8.06 -0.50 -17.31
C PRO A 193 -9.14 -1.37 -16.68
N GLY A 194 -10.33 -1.37 -17.28
CA GLY A 194 -11.48 -2.16 -16.82
C GLY A 194 -12.14 -1.71 -15.52
N CYS A 195 -11.58 -0.71 -14.82
CA CYS A 195 -12.12 -0.18 -13.58
C CYS A 195 -13.18 0.89 -13.85
N GLY A 196 -14.26 0.88 -13.06
CA GLY A 196 -15.31 1.89 -13.05
C GLY A 196 -15.18 2.87 -11.87
N HIS A 197 -16.20 3.71 -11.69
CA HIS A 197 -16.29 4.67 -10.59
C HIS A 197 -16.24 3.98 -9.22
N GLY A 198 -15.38 4.44 -8.34
CA GLY A 198 -15.21 3.89 -6.99
C GLY A 198 -14.45 2.58 -6.95
N PHE A 199 -13.56 2.32 -7.91
CA PHE A 199 -12.75 1.09 -7.98
C PHE A 199 -11.88 0.86 -6.73
N ALA A 200 -11.58 1.91 -5.98
CA ALA A 200 -10.81 1.83 -4.73
C ALA A 200 -11.68 1.69 -3.46
N ASP A 201 -13.01 1.78 -3.57
CA ASP A 201 -13.94 1.59 -2.45
C ASP A 201 -14.32 0.11 -2.28
N ARG A 202 -13.80 -0.53 -1.23
CA ARG A 202 -14.00 -1.96 -0.95
C ARG A 202 -15.46 -2.36 -0.67
N LEU A 203 -16.36 -1.41 -0.41
CA LEU A 203 -17.79 -1.66 -0.23
C LEU A 203 -18.58 -1.58 -1.53
N ARG A 204 -17.95 -1.18 -2.65
CA ARG A 204 -18.60 -1.16 -3.97
C ARG A 204 -18.42 -2.47 -4.72
N PRO A 205 -19.42 -2.91 -5.50
CA PRO A 205 -19.30 -4.11 -6.33
C PRO A 205 -18.16 -4.06 -7.37
N GLY A 206 -17.78 -2.84 -7.80
CA GLY A 206 -16.70 -2.60 -8.75
C GLY A 206 -15.31 -2.46 -8.10
N PHE A 207 -15.13 -2.83 -6.83
CA PHE A 207 -13.82 -2.79 -6.18
C PHE A 207 -12.80 -3.69 -6.88
N ASP A 208 -11.68 -3.10 -7.30
CA ASP A 208 -10.53 -3.82 -7.82
C ASP A 208 -9.33 -3.67 -6.87
N LYS A 209 -8.99 -4.76 -6.20
CA LYS A 209 -7.92 -4.78 -5.20
C LYS A 209 -6.56 -4.40 -5.78
N ALA A 210 -6.24 -4.87 -6.99
CA ALA A 210 -4.93 -4.64 -7.61
C ALA A 210 -4.80 -3.16 -8.02
N ALA A 211 -5.83 -2.61 -8.68
CA ALA A 211 -5.89 -1.20 -9.04
C ALA A 211 -5.86 -0.29 -7.81
N ALA A 212 -6.63 -0.61 -6.76
CA ALA A 212 -6.66 0.13 -5.50
C ALA A 212 -5.29 0.18 -4.82
N LEU A 213 -4.58 -0.96 -4.74
CA LEU A 213 -3.23 -1.03 -4.16
C LEU A 213 -2.21 -0.23 -4.98
N MET A 214 -2.30 -0.28 -6.31
CA MET A 214 -1.43 0.50 -7.20
C MET A 214 -1.71 2.00 -7.07
N ALA A 215 -2.97 2.41 -7.04
CA ALA A 215 -3.37 3.80 -6.84
C ALA A 215 -2.90 4.32 -5.48
N HIS A 216 -3.04 3.54 -4.41
CA HIS A 216 -2.54 3.88 -3.07
C HIS A 216 -1.02 4.10 -3.06
N SER A 217 -0.23 3.19 -3.64
CA SER A 217 1.23 3.34 -3.71
C SER A 217 1.65 4.59 -4.49
N ARG A 218 0.96 4.92 -5.59
CA ARG A 218 1.16 6.16 -6.37
C ARG A 218 0.80 7.41 -5.57
N SER A 219 -0.30 7.36 -4.83
CA SER A 219 -0.72 8.45 -3.92
C SER A 219 0.32 8.70 -2.83
N LEU A 220 0.79 7.64 -2.19
CA LEU A 220 1.87 7.74 -1.19
C LEU A 220 3.15 8.32 -1.81
N SER A 221 3.48 7.97 -3.06
CA SER A 221 4.65 8.54 -3.74
C SER A 221 4.56 10.06 -3.84
N VAL A 222 3.38 10.60 -4.22
CA VAL A 222 3.15 12.05 -4.29
C VAL A 222 3.30 12.68 -2.90
N PHE A 223 2.64 12.15 -1.89
CA PHE A 223 2.70 12.71 -0.55
C PHE A 223 4.09 12.59 0.07
N LYS A 224 4.73 11.43 0.03
CA LYS A 224 6.08 11.23 0.62
C LYS A 224 7.11 12.13 -0.02
N GLN A 225 7.05 12.37 -1.35
CA GLN A 225 7.96 13.28 -2.04
C GLN A 225 7.73 14.75 -1.67
N ALA A 226 6.48 15.19 -1.53
CA ALA A 226 6.14 16.59 -1.30
C ALA A 226 6.17 16.97 0.18
N ILE A 227 5.62 16.12 1.05
CA ILE A 227 5.38 16.46 2.47
C ILE A 227 6.06 15.50 3.46
N GLY A 228 6.60 14.35 3.01
CA GLY A 228 7.10 13.29 3.89
C GLY A 228 5.95 12.45 4.49
N PRO A 229 6.18 11.74 5.61
CA PRO A 229 7.50 11.45 6.16
C PRO A 229 8.31 10.48 5.28
N GLN A 230 9.63 10.49 5.44
CA GLN A 230 10.55 9.56 4.79
C GLN A 230 11.03 8.53 5.79
N TYR A 231 11.06 7.26 5.37
CA TYR A 231 11.55 6.13 6.18
C TYR A 231 12.64 5.38 5.44
N ASP A 232 13.65 4.93 6.16
CA ASP A 232 14.68 4.04 5.61
C ASP A 232 14.17 2.59 5.63
N LEU A 233 13.47 2.22 4.56
CA LEU A 233 12.88 0.87 4.43
C LEU A 233 13.95 -0.23 4.45
N SER A 234 15.18 0.05 3.99
CA SER A 234 16.28 -0.92 4.08
C SER A 234 16.68 -1.17 5.52
N ALA A 235 16.89 -0.13 6.31
CA ALA A 235 17.26 -0.27 7.72
C ALA A 235 16.17 -0.99 8.53
N LEU A 236 14.89 -0.69 8.25
CA LEU A 236 13.75 -1.37 8.89
C LEU A 236 13.74 -2.88 8.57
N TRP A 237 13.95 -3.25 7.31
CA TRP A 237 14.02 -4.65 6.89
C TRP A 237 15.24 -5.37 7.45
N GLU A 238 16.40 -4.72 7.48
CA GLU A 238 17.63 -5.29 8.05
C GLU A 238 17.49 -5.55 9.55
N GLU A 239 16.83 -4.65 10.29
CA GLU A 239 16.56 -4.86 11.70
C GLU A 239 15.58 -6.03 11.91
N HIS A 240 14.51 -6.12 11.10
CA HIS A 240 13.56 -7.23 11.16
C HIS A 240 14.26 -8.58 10.94
N THR A 241 15.02 -8.71 9.84
CA THR A 241 15.77 -9.95 9.55
C THR A 241 16.85 -10.26 10.56
N ARG A 242 17.49 -9.24 11.14
CA ARG A 242 18.46 -9.44 12.25
C ARG A 242 17.78 -10.04 13.49
N LEU A 243 16.56 -9.63 13.78
CA LEU A 243 15.78 -10.20 14.91
C LEU A 243 15.34 -11.63 14.62
N GLU A 244 14.94 -11.95 13.40
CA GLU A 244 14.53 -13.30 12.98
C GLU A 244 15.71 -14.31 12.96
N PHE A 245 16.78 -13.98 12.25
CA PHE A 245 17.87 -14.91 11.96
C PHE A 245 19.07 -14.74 12.88
N GLY A 246 19.32 -13.53 13.39
CA GLY A 246 20.45 -13.22 14.27
C GLY A 246 20.10 -13.38 15.74
N ALA A 247 19.23 -12.53 16.27
CA ALA A 247 18.81 -12.58 17.67
C ALA A 247 17.86 -13.75 17.96
N ARG A 248 17.09 -14.19 16.96
CA ARG A 248 16.12 -15.29 17.06
C ARG A 248 15.04 -15.01 18.13
N ASP A 249 14.55 -13.77 18.14
CA ASP A 249 13.60 -13.25 19.13
C ASP A 249 12.25 -12.92 18.46
N ALA A 250 11.27 -13.80 18.64
CA ALA A 250 9.94 -13.66 18.03
C ALA A 250 9.18 -12.43 18.51
N GLU A 251 9.27 -12.13 19.80
CA GLU A 251 8.60 -10.97 20.39
C GLU A 251 9.20 -9.65 19.87
N ALA A 252 10.52 -9.55 19.81
CA ALA A 252 11.20 -8.39 19.25
C ALA A 252 10.91 -8.24 17.74
N THR A 253 10.90 -9.35 16.98
CA THR A 253 10.51 -9.36 15.56
C THR A 253 9.11 -8.77 15.37
N MET A 254 8.13 -9.20 16.17
CA MET A 254 6.77 -8.68 16.09
C MET A 254 6.65 -7.19 16.44
N GLN A 255 7.55 -6.60 17.23
CA GLN A 255 7.54 -5.16 17.51
C GLN A 255 7.89 -4.30 16.29
N THR A 256 8.55 -4.86 15.28
CA THR A 256 8.84 -4.19 14.02
C THR A 256 7.67 -4.19 13.04
N MET A 257 6.57 -4.84 13.38
CA MET A 257 5.39 -4.98 12.53
C MET A 257 4.20 -4.11 13.00
N VAL A 258 3.27 -3.85 12.11
CA VAL A 258 1.99 -3.18 12.43
C VAL A 258 1.11 -4.05 13.33
N ALA A 259 0.01 -3.49 13.85
CA ALA A 259 -0.91 -4.20 14.74
C ALA A 259 -1.60 -5.41 14.07
N GLU A 260 -1.90 -5.32 12.77
CA GLU A 260 -2.53 -6.39 11.98
C GLU A 260 -1.63 -6.81 10.81
N PRO A 261 -0.52 -7.55 11.09
CA PRO A 261 0.44 -7.94 10.08
C PRO A 261 -0.02 -9.16 9.28
N TYR A 262 0.64 -9.40 8.13
CA TYR A 262 0.41 -10.56 7.29
C TYR A 262 1.71 -11.08 6.69
N VAL A 263 2.02 -12.35 6.89
CA VAL A 263 3.16 -13.05 6.26
C VAL A 263 2.67 -14.29 5.53
N ASN A 264 3.18 -14.50 4.33
CA ASN A 264 2.88 -15.69 3.54
C ASN A 264 4.14 -16.20 2.80
N HIS A 265 4.56 -17.38 3.14
CA HIS A 265 5.50 -18.16 2.37
C HIS A 265 4.75 -18.83 1.22
N ILE A 266 4.89 -18.29 0.01
CA ILE A 266 4.03 -18.62 -1.13
C ILE A 266 4.02 -20.12 -1.48
N PRO A 267 5.17 -20.83 -1.55
CA PRO A 267 5.18 -22.24 -1.97
C PRO A 267 4.49 -23.18 -1.00
N THR A 268 4.43 -22.86 0.28
CA THR A 268 3.90 -23.71 1.34
C THR A 268 2.67 -23.16 2.04
N MET A 269 2.27 -21.92 1.72
CA MET A 269 1.18 -21.17 2.37
C MET A 269 1.32 -21.11 3.92
N THR A 270 2.58 -21.06 4.41
CA THR A 270 2.87 -20.90 5.83
C THR A 270 3.06 -19.43 6.19
N GLY A 271 2.83 -19.07 7.44
CA GLY A 271 2.84 -17.67 7.92
C GLY A 271 1.67 -17.39 8.86
N GLY A 272 1.11 -16.20 8.79
CA GLY A 272 -0.02 -15.82 9.63
C GLY A 272 -0.70 -14.52 9.22
N VAL A 273 -1.95 -14.36 9.65
CA VAL A 273 -2.74 -13.13 9.52
C VAL A 273 -3.10 -12.65 10.92
N GLY A 274 -2.80 -11.39 11.21
CA GLY A 274 -3.00 -10.76 12.52
C GLY A 274 -1.91 -11.12 13.53
N TYR A 275 -1.74 -10.25 14.53
CA TYR A 275 -0.62 -10.29 15.48
C TYR A 275 -0.47 -11.65 16.19
N GLN A 276 -1.55 -12.17 16.76
CA GLN A 276 -1.48 -13.39 17.60
C GLN A 276 -1.11 -14.64 16.79
N ASN A 277 -1.68 -14.81 15.60
CA ASN A 277 -1.38 -15.95 14.74
C ASN A 277 0.06 -15.88 14.23
N LEU A 278 0.53 -14.69 13.88
CA LEU A 278 1.87 -14.48 13.36
C LEU A 278 2.91 -14.62 14.46
N LEU A 279 2.68 -14.08 15.67
CA LEU A 279 3.56 -14.31 16.82
C LEU A 279 3.71 -15.80 17.13
N ARG A 280 2.59 -16.55 17.13
CA ARG A 280 2.64 -18.01 17.31
C ARG A 280 3.47 -18.68 16.23
N PHE A 281 3.30 -18.25 14.96
CA PHE A 281 4.07 -18.80 13.84
C PHE A 281 5.57 -18.57 14.02
N TYR A 282 5.99 -17.34 14.32
CA TYR A 282 7.39 -16.99 14.55
C TYR A 282 7.99 -17.75 15.74
N ARG A 283 7.29 -17.81 16.86
CA ARG A 283 7.78 -18.40 18.11
C ARG A 283 7.87 -19.92 18.04
N ASP A 284 6.90 -20.59 17.41
CA ASP A 284 6.76 -22.04 17.52
C ASP A 284 7.22 -22.78 16.23
N PHE A 285 7.09 -22.16 15.04
CA PHE A 285 7.24 -22.85 13.74
C PHE A 285 8.28 -22.24 12.78
N PHE A 286 8.70 -21.00 12.99
CA PHE A 286 9.65 -20.34 12.09
C PHE A 286 11.03 -20.22 12.73
N ILE A 287 11.20 -19.41 13.78
CA ILE A 287 12.50 -19.11 14.38
C ILE A 287 13.20 -20.38 14.93
N PRO A 288 12.55 -21.21 15.79
CA PRO A 288 13.18 -22.42 16.30
C PRO A 288 13.32 -23.53 15.26
N ARG A 289 12.57 -23.45 14.14
CA ARG A 289 12.57 -24.41 13.03
C ARG A 289 13.38 -23.95 11.83
N THR A 290 14.20 -22.92 11.99
CA THR A 290 15.20 -22.49 11.00
C THR A 290 16.57 -23.01 11.40
N PRO A 291 17.29 -23.78 10.51
CA PRO A 291 18.59 -24.36 10.80
C PRO A 291 19.60 -23.34 11.32
N ALA A 292 20.46 -23.76 12.24
CA ALA A 292 21.41 -22.87 12.90
C ALA A 292 22.50 -22.32 11.95
N ASP A 293 22.80 -23.05 10.86
CA ASP A 293 23.77 -22.67 9.83
C ASP A 293 23.15 -21.87 8.68
N THR A 294 21.89 -21.42 8.83
CA THR A 294 21.20 -20.62 7.83
C THR A 294 21.95 -19.31 7.54
N ARG A 295 22.12 -19.01 6.24
CA ARG A 295 22.73 -17.78 5.77
C ARG A 295 21.88 -17.16 4.67
N LEU A 296 21.66 -15.86 4.77
CA LEU A 296 21.11 -15.00 3.74
C LEU A 296 22.28 -14.32 3.02
N ILE A 297 22.39 -14.53 1.71
CA ILE A 297 23.42 -13.89 0.88
C ILE A 297 22.66 -12.90 -0.01
N PRO A 298 22.77 -11.59 0.24
CA PRO A 298 22.06 -10.59 -0.56
C PRO A 298 22.60 -10.56 -1.99
N ILE A 299 21.70 -10.43 -2.97
CA ILE A 299 22.01 -10.29 -4.40
C ILE A 299 21.64 -8.90 -4.88
N SER A 300 20.36 -8.52 -4.73
CA SER A 300 19.89 -7.21 -5.14
C SER A 300 18.71 -6.76 -4.28
N ARG A 301 18.52 -5.43 -4.17
CA ARG A 301 17.38 -4.83 -3.48
C ARG A 301 16.81 -3.68 -4.28
N THR A 302 15.51 -3.74 -4.55
CA THR A 302 14.75 -2.62 -5.14
C THR A 302 13.90 -1.98 -4.05
N ILE A 303 14.04 -0.65 -3.90
CA ILE A 303 13.32 0.13 -2.89
C ILE A 303 12.26 0.98 -3.61
N GLY A 304 11.01 0.76 -3.28
CA GLY A 304 9.86 1.57 -3.72
C GLY A 304 9.36 2.51 -2.62
N THR A 305 8.22 3.11 -2.86
CA THR A 305 7.63 4.09 -1.92
C THR A 305 7.15 3.46 -0.61
N ASP A 306 6.52 2.27 -0.70
CA ASP A 306 5.87 1.56 0.40
C ASP A 306 6.36 0.11 0.53
N ARG A 307 7.36 -0.28 -0.25
CA ARG A 307 7.84 -1.66 -0.28
C ARG A 307 9.27 -1.80 -0.74
N ILE A 308 9.85 -2.95 -0.39
CA ILE A 308 11.10 -3.42 -0.99
C ILE A 308 10.86 -4.77 -1.68
N VAL A 309 11.68 -5.03 -2.69
CA VAL A 309 11.88 -6.37 -3.26
C VAL A 309 13.32 -6.73 -3.01
N ASP A 310 13.54 -7.76 -2.21
CA ASP A 310 14.87 -8.22 -1.78
C ASP A 310 15.16 -9.59 -2.40
N GLU A 311 16.18 -9.68 -3.22
CA GLU A 311 16.64 -10.90 -3.86
C GLU A 311 17.88 -11.41 -3.15
N MET A 312 17.86 -12.66 -2.74
CA MET A 312 18.94 -13.28 -1.95
C MET A 312 19.09 -14.77 -2.25
N LEU A 313 20.20 -15.35 -1.84
CA LEU A 313 20.30 -16.78 -1.67
C LEU A 313 20.01 -17.15 -0.21
N PHE A 314 19.15 -18.13 -0.03
CA PHE A 314 18.86 -18.77 1.24
C PHE A 314 19.61 -20.11 1.28
N CYS A 315 20.56 -20.24 2.19
CA CYS A 315 21.46 -21.38 2.28
C CYS A 315 21.38 -22.02 3.66
N PHE A 316 21.18 -23.34 3.73
CA PHE A 316 21.09 -24.07 5.00
C PHE A 316 21.41 -25.54 4.84
N THR A 317 21.71 -26.24 5.96
CA THR A 317 21.75 -27.71 6.03
C THR A 317 20.43 -28.20 6.62
N HIS A 318 19.74 -29.11 5.93
CA HIS A 318 18.47 -29.69 6.41
C HIS A 318 18.74 -30.70 7.53
N ASP A 319 19.10 -30.21 8.72
CA ASP A 319 19.49 -30.99 9.89
C ASP A 319 18.42 -31.06 10.99
N ILE A 320 17.37 -30.28 10.88
CA ILE A 320 16.16 -30.26 11.71
C ILE A 320 14.91 -30.31 10.83
N GLU A 321 13.74 -30.55 11.43
CA GLU A 321 12.46 -30.34 10.75
C GLU A 321 12.22 -28.82 10.54
N ILE A 322 11.89 -28.44 9.30
CA ILE A 322 11.63 -27.03 8.91
C ILE A 322 10.17 -26.91 8.55
N ASP A 323 9.32 -26.69 9.57
CA ASP A 323 7.87 -26.73 9.43
C ASP A 323 7.32 -25.72 8.40
N TRP A 324 8.00 -24.58 8.24
CA TRP A 324 7.56 -23.53 7.34
C TRP A 324 7.94 -23.74 5.86
N MET A 325 9.05 -24.47 5.57
CA MET A 325 9.54 -24.73 4.21
C MET A 325 9.33 -26.19 3.77
N LEU A 326 9.48 -27.13 4.70
CA LEU A 326 9.44 -28.57 4.47
C LEU A 326 8.55 -29.28 5.49
N PRO A 327 7.26 -28.91 5.62
CA PRO A 327 6.36 -29.48 6.62
C PRO A 327 6.27 -31.01 6.48
N GLY A 328 6.51 -31.72 7.59
CA GLY A 328 6.45 -33.18 7.67
C GLY A 328 7.61 -33.93 7.01
N VAL A 329 8.67 -33.24 6.59
CA VAL A 329 9.87 -33.88 6.00
C VAL A 329 10.94 -34.08 7.06
N ALA A 330 11.31 -35.33 7.30
CA ALA A 330 12.39 -35.66 8.24
C ALA A 330 13.76 -35.12 7.74
N PRO A 331 14.68 -34.70 8.65
CA PRO A 331 15.98 -34.17 8.31
C PRO A 331 16.82 -35.10 7.42
N THR A 332 17.29 -34.58 6.29
CA THR A 332 18.10 -35.36 5.31
C THR A 332 19.59 -35.14 5.44
N ARG A 333 20.03 -34.18 6.25
CA ARG A 333 21.44 -33.76 6.40
C ARG A 333 22.08 -33.19 5.13
N ARG A 334 21.28 -32.87 4.12
CA ARG A 334 21.75 -32.31 2.85
C ARG A 334 21.79 -30.79 2.88
N ARG A 335 22.77 -30.23 2.16
CA ARG A 335 22.91 -28.81 1.95
C ARG A 335 21.90 -28.33 0.91
N VAL A 336 21.25 -27.19 1.16
CA VAL A 336 20.34 -26.50 0.24
C VAL A 336 20.85 -25.10 0.00
N GLU A 337 20.84 -24.68 -1.26
CA GLU A 337 21.10 -23.32 -1.73
C GLU A 337 20.04 -22.95 -2.73
N ILE A 338 19.23 -21.94 -2.43
CA ILE A 338 18.05 -21.57 -3.23
C ILE A 338 17.90 -20.06 -3.38
N PRO A 339 17.65 -19.55 -4.61
CA PRO A 339 17.20 -18.17 -4.77
C PRO A 339 15.88 -17.95 -4.03
N LEU A 340 15.81 -16.84 -3.30
CA LEU A 340 14.64 -16.42 -2.56
C LEU A 340 14.36 -14.95 -2.84
N VAL A 341 13.09 -14.62 -3.05
CA VAL A 341 12.63 -13.24 -3.22
C VAL A 341 11.64 -12.90 -2.11
N ALA A 342 11.93 -11.87 -1.36
CA ALA A 342 11.04 -11.28 -0.38
C ALA A 342 10.43 -10.00 -0.96
N ILE A 343 9.09 -9.92 -0.99
CA ILE A 343 8.35 -8.69 -1.27
C ILE A 343 7.75 -8.21 0.04
N VAL A 344 8.34 -7.15 0.59
CA VAL A 344 8.00 -6.64 1.91
C VAL A 344 7.33 -5.27 1.77
N ARG A 345 6.15 -5.11 2.35
CA ARG A 345 5.44 -3.84 2.39
C ARG A 345 5.47 -3.24 3.79
N PHE A 346 5.52 -1.92 3.80
CA PHE A 346 5.57 -1.13 5.02
C PHE A 346 4.32 -0.23 5.12
N ARG A 347 3.99 0.13 6.33
CA ARG A 347 3.12 1.26 6.67
C ARG A 347 3.88 2.11 7.67
N GLY A 348 4.24 3.33 7.25
CA GLY A 348 5.14 4.16 8.03
C GLY A 348 6.50 3.49 8.25
N ASP A 349 6.88 3.38 9.50
CA ASP A 349 8.13 2.78 9.98
C ASP A 349 8.00 1.31 10.41
N LYS A 350 6.90 0.63 10.05
CA LYS A 350 6.65 -0.77 10.43
C LYS A 350 6.34 -1.65 9.22
N LEU A 351 6.72 -2.93 9.31
CA LEU A 351 6.37 -3.91 8.31
C LEU A 351 4.88 -4.23 8.40
N TYR A 352 4.23 -4.23 7.24
CA TYR A 352 2.82 -4.62 7.13
C TYR A 352 2.67 -6.05 6.64
N ASN A 353 3.34 -6.40 5.53
CA ASN A 353 3.25 -7.75 5.01
C ASN A 353 4.50 -8.19 4.26
N GLU A 354 4.69 -9.52 4.25
CA GLU A 354 5.74 -10.20 3.52
C GLU A 354 5.14 -11.30 2.63
N HIS A 355 5.58 -11.32 1.38
CA HIS A 355 5.38 -12.45 0.48
C HIS A 355 6.73 -13.02 0.11
N ILE A 356 7.00 -14.25 0.53
CA ILE A 356 8.30 -14.91 0.34
C ILE A 356 8.16 -16.00 -0.73
N TYR A 357 9.01 -15.94 -1.73
CA TYR A 357 9.00 -16.81 -2.91
C TYR A 357 10.30 -17.59 -3.01
N TRP A 358 10.21 -18.87 -3.31
CA TRP A 358 11.34 -19.72 -3.70
C TRP A 358 10.86 -20.86 -4.61
N ASP A 359 11.80 -21.57 -5.27
CA ASP A 359 11.50 -22.77 -6.05
C ASP A 359 11.51 -24.01 -5.15
N GLN A 360 10.33 -24.44 -4.72
CA GLN A 360 10.17 -25.63 -3.87
C GLN A 360 10.65 -26.92 -4.54
N ALA A 361 10.47 -27.04 -5.87
CA ALA A 361 10.93 -28.23 -6.59
C ALA A 361 12.46 -28.36 -6.53
N SER A 362 13.19 -27.25 -6.69
CA SER A 362 14.65 -27.25 -6.52
C SER A 362 15.11 -27.55 -5.08
N VAL A 363 14.35 -27.17 -4.06
CA VAL A 363 14.60 -27.59 -2.67
C VAL A 363 14.47 -29.10 -2.56
N LEU A 364 13.35 -29.68 -3.03
CA LEU A 364 13.07 -31.12 -2.96
C LEU A 364 14.10 -31.95 -3.73
N VAL A 365 14.60 -31.46 -4.86
CA VAL A 365 15.72 -32.11 -5.60
C VAL A 365 16.98 -32.15 -4.76
N GLN A 366 17.36 -31.03 -4.13
CA GLN A 366 18.60 -30.93 -3.35
C GLN A 366 18.59 -31.83 -2.10
N ILE A 367 17.42 -31.98 -1.45
CA ILE A 367 17.28 -32.90 -0.31
C ILE A 367 17.03 -34.37 -0.72
N GLY A 368 16.88 -34.62 -2.04
CA GLY A 368 16.77 -35.98 -2.60
C GLY A 368 15.38 -36.59 -2.53
N LEU A 369 14.34 -35.79 -2.37
CA LEU A 369 12.95 -36.23 -2.39
C LEU A 369 12.31 -36.13 -3.77
N LEU A 370 12.93 -35.40 -4.70
CA LEU A 370 12.49 -35.30 -6.07
C LEU A 370 13.60 -35.70 -7.04
N ASP A 371 13.30 -36.62 -7.96
CA ASP A 371 14.21 -37.01 -9.02
C ASP A 371 14.10 -36.06 -10.22
N PRO A 372 15.16 -35.26 -10.53
CA PRO A 372 15.09 -34.27 -11.61
C PRO A 372 15.18 -34.88 -13.02
N ARG A 373 15.53 -36.17 -13.18
CA ARG A 373 15.83 -36.79 -14.52
C ARG A 373 14.70 -36.70 -15.51
N LEU A 374 13.44 -36.67 -15.05
CA LEU A 374 12.24 -36.59 -15.88
C LEU A 374 11.46 -35.27 -15.72
N LEU A 375 12.03 -34.30 -15.00
CA LEU A 375 11.36 -33.07 -14.62
C LEU A 375 12.18 -31.84 -15.07
N PRO A 376 11.53 -30.75 -15.48
CA PRO A 376 12.22 -29.51 -15.84
C PRO A 376 12.63 -28.69 -14.60
N VAL A 377 13.50 -29.27 -13.75
CA VAL A 377 13.94 -28.66 -12.50
C VAL A 377 15.46 -28.63 -12.46
N ALA A 378 16.04 -27.47 -12.20
CA ALA A 378 17.49 -27.25 -12.24
C ALA A 378 18.20 -27.52 -10.89
N GLY A 379 17.48 -27.56 -9.77
CA GLY A 379 18.07 -27.79 -8.44
C GLY A 379 19.05 -26.67 -8.05
N VAL A 380 20.22 -27.04 -7.51
CA VAL A 380 21.23 -26.09 -7.04
C VAL A 380 21.81 -25.18 -8.14
N ALA A 381 21.68 -25.55 -9.41
CA ALA A 381 22.19 -24.74 -10.51
C ALA A 381 21.50 -23.36 -10.60
N THR A 382 20.26 -23.24 -10.12
CA THR A 382 19.55 -21.94 -10.03
C THR A 382 20.32 -20.95 -9.17
N ALA A 383 20.75 -21.36 -7.98
CA ALA A 383 21.49 -20.53 -7.03
C ALA A 383 22.89 -20.17 -7.56
N ARG A 384 23.58 -21.16 -8.14
CA ARG A 384 24.94 -20.94 -8.67
C ARG A 384 24.96 -19.98 -9.84
N LYS A 385 23.99 -20.09 -10.75
CA LYS A 385 23.89 -19.17 -11.90
C LYS A 385 23.56 -17.75 -11.48
N LEU A 386 22.86 -17.56 -10.38
CA LEU A 386 22.59 -16.23 -9.84
C LEU A 386 23.87 -15.52 -9.34
N LEU A 387 24.83 -16.31 -8.84
CA LEU A 387 26.14 -15.81 -8.40
C LEU A 387 27.15 -15.66 -9.56
N ASP A 388 27.00 -16.47 -10.62
CA ASP A 388 27.90 -16.50 -11.76
C ASP A 388 27.10 -16.59 -13.07
N GLU A 389 26.87 -15.45 -13.69
CA GLU A 389 26.11 -15.33 -14.95
C GLU A 389 26.75 -16.09 -16.12
N SER A 390 28.06 -16.37 -16.05
CA SER A 390 28.80 -17.09 -17.09
C SER A 390 28.44 -18.59 -17.17
N LEU A 391 27.83 -19.14 -16.15
CA LEU A 391 27.42 -20.56 -16.14
C LEU A 391 26.38 -20.83 -17.25
N PRO A 392 26.39 -22.05 -17.83
CA PRO A 392 25.51 -22.40 -18.94
C PRO A 392 24.04 -22.14 -18.67
N SER A 393 23.35 -21.58 -19.67
CA SER A 393 21.89 -21.49 -19.72
C SER A 393 21.31 -22.63 -20.57
N ASN A 394 19.99 -22.82 -20.49
CA ASN A 394 19.24 -23.71 -21.37
C ASN A 394 19.52 -25.22 -21.22
N GLY A 395 20.23 -25.64 -20.13
CA GLY A 395 20.59 -27.05 -19.91
C GLY A 395 19.40 -28.02 -19.81
N LEU A 396 18.19 -27.51 -19.53
CA LEU A 396 16.95 -28.29 -19.53
C LEU A 396 16.27 -28.37 -20.91
N ILE A 397 16.74 -27.60 -21.90
CA ILE A 397 16.19 -27.58 -23.27
C ILE A 397 16.99 -28.59 -24.09
N ARG A 398 16.48 -29.82 -24.24
CA ARG A 398 17.18 -30.89 -24.96
C ARG A 398 17.61 -30.48 -26.37
N ARG A 399 16.76 -29.80 -27.14
CA ARG A 399 17.06 -29.34 -28.52
C ARG A 399 18.15 -28.27 -28.59
N TRP A 400 18.47 -27.62 -27.46
CA TRP A 400 19.54 -26.61 -27.42
C TRP A 400 20.92 -27.24 -27.64
N ALA A 401 21.15 -28.45 -27.10
CA ALA A 401 22.40 -29.17 -27.24
C ALA A 401 22.56 -29.81 -28.67
N GLU A 402 21.46 -29.99 -29.41
CA GLU A 402 21.45 -30.62 -30.74
C GLU A 402 21.67 -29.63 -31.89
N GLY A 403 21.58 -28.30 -31.61
CA GLY A 403 21.61 -27.24 -32.64
C GLY A 403 22.89 -26.36 -32.62
N GLY A 404 23.94 -26.75 -31.84
CA GLY A 404 25.24 -26.04 -31.72
C GLY A 404 26.33 -26.65 -32.59
#